data_690e9901bd3eabc53471d9ca2c7e1e76
#
_entry.id   690e9901bd3eabc53471d9ca2c7e1e76
#
_cell.length_a   1.000
_cell.length_b   1.000
_cell.length_c   1.000
_cell.angle_alpha   90.00
_cell.angle_beta   90.00
_cell.angle_gamma   90.00
#
_symmetry.space_group_name_H-M   'P 1'
#
loop_
_entity.id
_entity.type
_entity.pdbx_description
1 polymer ?
#
loop_
_entity_poly.entity_id
_entity_poly.type
_entity_poly.pdbx_seq_one_letter_code
_entity_poly.pdbx_strand_id
1 'polypeptide(L)'
;MSDLKINGRGRSGQVPMNLLDRAVTWFHPQAGLERMRKRAALAAASGYVGARSDRTSLQRWAASVGASADTDTLPDLEILRARSRDLERNDPMAHSAISTKTANVIGSGHVVRPEVDFSRLRISADEAEAWEGQALDIWNNWAESRDCDVTRAQTFVELEDLVYRSRLLSGDVFVIRRYKERPGRLLGTCVQVVEADRLSNPNWVSDSDRMAGGIEFDQDGAPAAYHFADRHAVDRGNIGGVVWRRVPAFDDTGRRMVLHIHGPRKRPDMTRYAPMLAPVIEALKQRSRYSEAELMAAVVSACFAIGMASPDGDLSEGLIQQNKEGATADSQIVLTDPGQIFDLLPGEEVKSFAPGRPNPQFAPFIDAIAREVGAGTDLPHEMLVKQFQASYSASRAALEMAWQFFKTDRALHVSQFCEPVYEDVITEAIARGLLKAPGFFTDPLRKQAWLGSTWMGPSRPTIDPVKDANADEKYLAMGVTTRTRIAAERFGVDYRAVRRRIERESAVADNPQSSSVSEDVSPRPGAADQERGKGRNRRGVKLWPVS
;
A
#
# COMPACT_ATOMS: atom_id res chain seq x y z
N MET A 1 -26.25 -7.56 47.70
CA MET A 1 -24.97 -8.17 48.06
C MET A 1 -23.87 -7.31 47.45
N SER A 2 -23.06 -6.69 48.30
CA SER A 2 -22.05 -5.70 47.93
C SER A 2 -20.83 -6.36 47.32
N ASP A 3 -20.21 -5.70 46.31
CA ASP A 3 -18.97 -6.06 45.70
C ASP A 3 -17.86 -6.25 46.75
N LEU A 4 -16.99 -7.24 46.55
CA LEU A 4 -15.90 -7.54 47.47
C LEU A 4 -14.82 -6.45 47.34
N LYS A 5 -14.63 -5.65 48.41
CA LYS A 5 -13.55 -4.67 48.51
C LYS A 5 -12.26 -5.35 48.98
N ILE A 6 -11.18 -5.16 48.22
CA ILE A 6 -9.85 -5.70 48.57
C ILE A 6 -8.95 -4.53 48.89
N ASN A 7 -8.40 -4.55 50.12
CA ASN A 7 -7.35 -3.64 50.55
C ASN A 7 -6.02 -4.40 50.60
N GLY A 8 -5.13 -4.14 49.64
CA GLY A 8 -3.76 -4.69 49.63
C GLY A 8 -2.76 -3.65 49.18
N ARG A 9 -1.67 -3.48 49.90
CA ARG A 9 -0.48 -2.62 49.65
C ARG A 9 -0.72 -1.42 48.71
N GLY A 10 -1.60 -0.48 49.14
CA GLY A 10 -1.84 0.78 48.42
C GLY A 10 -2.79 0.71 47.22
N ARG A 11 -3.51 -0.40 47.01
CA ARG A 11 -4.48 -0.54 45.93
C ARG A 11 -5.82 -1.06 46.48
N SER A 12 -6.87 -0.27 46.39
CA SER A 12 -8.24 -0.71 46.61
C SER A 12 -8.90 -0.96 45.25
N GLY A 13 -9.38 -2.18 45.03
CA GLY A 13 -10.10 -2.56 43.80
C GLY A 13 -11.41 -3.24 44.16
N GLN A 14 -12.48 -2.97 43.39
CA GLN A 14 -13.73 -3.70 43.47
C GLN A 14 -13.77 -4.70 42.30
N VAL A 15 -13.96 -5.99 42.58
CA VAL A 15 -14.18 -7.02 41.57
C VAL A 15 -15.68 -7.27 41.43
N PRO A 16 -16.33 -6.88 40.32
CA PRO A 16 -17.75 -7.06 40.14
C PRO A 16 -18.12 -8.55 40.02
N MET A 17 -19.22 -8.93 40.60
CA MET A 17 -19.78 -10.28 40.50
C MET A 17 -20.35 -10.51 39.09
N ASN A 18 -19.84 -11.51 38.38
CA ASN A 18 -20.43 -11.95 37.11
C ASN A 18 -21.61 -12.91 37.35
N LEU A 19 -22.37 -13.25 36.30
CA LEU A 19 -23.55 -14.13 36.42
C LEU A 19 -23.21 -15.51 37.00
N LEU A 20 -22.03 -16.07 36.67
CA LEU A 20 -21.56 -17.33 37.23
C LEU A 20 -21.19 -17.21 38.72
N ASP A 21 -20.61 -16.10 39.13
CA ASP A 21 -20.33 -15.86 40.56
C ASP A 21 -21.60 -15.73 41.36
N ARG A 22 -22.64 -15.10 40.82
CA ARG A 22 -23.97 -15.01 41.44
C ARG A 22 -24.65 -16.36 41.57
N ALA A 23 -24.62 -17.18 40.50
CA ALA A 23 -25.17 -18.52 40.50
C ALA A 23 -24.46 -19.43 41.52
N VAL A 24 -23.13 -19.48 41.49
CA VAL A 24 -22.34 -20.30 42.43
C VAL A 24 -22.51 -19.83 43.87
N THR A 25 -22.58 -18.53 44.12
CA THR A 25 -22.81 -17.99 45.48
C THR A 25 -24.20 -18.29 45.98
N TRP A 26 -25.20 -18.37 45.10
CA TRP A 26 -26.57 -18.70 45.47
C TRP A 26 -26.72 -20.18 45.85
N PHE A 27 -26.08 -21.11 45.15
CA PHE A 27 -26.14 -22.54 45.45
C PHE A 27 -25.14 -22.98 46.53
N HIS A 28 -23.93 -22.39 46.56
CA HIS A 28 -22.86 -22.73 47.50
C HIS A 28 -22.10 -21.45 47.93
N PRO A 29 -22.56 -20.76 49.01
CA PRO A 29 -21.99 -19.47 49.41
C PRO A 29 -20.48 -19.49 49.68
N GLN A 30 -19.96 -20.56 50.27
CA GLN A 30 -18.52 -20.71 50.54
C GLN A 30 -17.68 -20.86 49.26
N ALA A 31 -18.13 -21.69 48.32
CA ALA A 31 -17.49 -21.87 47.04
C ALA A 31 -17.54 -20.57 46.18
N GLY A 32 -18.65 -19.82 46.27
CA GLY A 32 -18.75 -18.50 45.63
C GLY A 32 -17.77 -17.50 46.19
N LEU A 33 -17.59 -17.46 47.52
CA LEU A 33 -16.64 -16.57 48.19
C LEU A 33 -15.17 -16.92 47.83
N GLU A 34 -14.86 -18.21 47.80
CA GLU A 34 -13.54 -18.70 47.45
C GLU A 34 -13.17 -18.41 45.99
N ARG A 35 -14.11 -18.58 45.08
CA ARG A 35 -13.98 -18.21 43.66
C ARG A 35 -13.77 -16.69 43.51
N MET A 36 -14.54 -15.86 44.21
CA MET A 36 -14.33 -14.42 44.20
C MET A 36 -12.97 -14.03 44.77
N ARG A 37 -12.53 -14.66 45.88
CA ARG A 37 -11.17 -14.42 46.43
C ARG A 37 -10.05 -14.80 45.44
N LYS A 38 -10.18 -15.93 44.75
CA LYS A 38 -9.22 -16.35 43.72
C LYS A 38 -9.19 -15.36 42.54
N ARG A 39 -10.33 -14.91 42.06
CA ARG A 39 -10.44 -13.88 41.02
C ARG A 39 -9.84 -12.53 41.46
N ALA A 40 -10.12 -12.16 42.69
CA ALA A 40 -9.59 -10.95 43.30
C ALA A 40 -8.06 -11.01 43.48
N ALA A 41 -7.53 -12.15 43.89
CA ALA A 41 -6.09 -12.40 43.98
C ALA A 41 -5.42 -12.37 42.59
N LEU A 42 -6.06 -12.96 41.57
CA LEU A 42 -5.59 -12.92 40.18
C LEU A 42 -5.58 -11.50 39.62
N ALA A 43 -6.64 -10.71 39.88
CA ALA A 43 -6.72 -9.32 39.46
C ALA A 43 -5.68 -8.43 40.16
N ALA A 44 -5.37 -8.72 41.44
CA ALA A 44 -4.31 -8.02 42.19
C ALA A 44 -2.90 -8.44 41.77
N ALA A 45 -2.74 -9.66 41.25
CA ALA A 45 -1.45 -10.21 40.79
C ALA A 45 -1.09 -9.80 39.35
N SER A 46 -2.04 -9.27 38.54
CA SER A 46 -1.72 -8.83 37.18
C SER A 46 -0.77 -7.64 37.20
N GLY A 47 0.47 -7.86 36.77
CA GLY A 47 1.51 -6.83 36.71
C GLY A 47 1.27 -5.77 35.64
N TYR A 48 0.50 -6.08 34.61
CA TYR A 48 0.20 -5.19 33.49
C TYR A 48 -1.15 -4.50 33.65
N VAL A 49 -1.13 -3.17 33.61
CA VAL A 49 -2.34 -2.33 33.70
C VAL A 49 -3.30 -2.62 32.54
N GLY A 50 -2.78 -2.91 31.35
CA GLY A 50 -3.57 -3.22 30.15
C GLY A 50 -4.35 -4.54 30.20
N ALA A 51 -4.03 -5.45 31.14
CA ALA A 51 -4.77 -6.71 31.33
C ALA A 51 -5.94 -6.58 32.31
N ARG A 52 -6.21 -5.40 32.84
CA ARG A 52 -7.24 -5.15 33.85
C ARG A 52 -8.56 -4.77 33.20
N SER A 53 -9.65 -5.37 33.64
CA SER A 53 -11.03 -5.08 33.20
C SER A 53 -11.81 -4.18 34.19
N ASP A 54 -11.19 -3.77 35.30
CA ASP A 54 -11.79 -2.96 36.36
C ASP A 54 -11.72 -1.44 36.10
N ARG A 55 -10.91 -1.00 35.12
CA ARG A 55 -10.80 0.42 34.72
C ARG A 55 -11.90 0.80 33.76
N THR A 56 -12.46 1.98 33.90
CA THR A 56 -13.52 2.53 33.03
C THR A 56 -13.09 2.56 31.56
N SER A 57 -11.82 2.86 31.28
CA SER A 57 -11.25 2.89 29.92
C SER A 57 -11.11 1.51 29.28
N LEU A 58 -11.11 0.42 30.08
CA LEU A 58 -10.95 -0.94 29.61
C LEU A 58 -12.21 -1.79 29.80
N GLN A 59 -13.26 -1.21 30.43
CA GLN A 59 -14.58 -1.81 30.50
C GLN A 59 -15.15 -1.94 29.08
N ARG A 60 -15.72 -3.09 28.77
CA ARG A 60 -16.28 -3.44 27.45
C ARG A 60 -15.24 -3.66 26.33
N TRP A 61 -13.97 -3.68 26.64
CA TRP A 61 -12.98 -4.13 25.66
C TRP A 61 -13.03 -5.65 25.58
N ALA A 62 -13.73 -6.15 24.57
CA ALA A 62 -13.81 -7.57 24.26
C ALA A 62 -12.62 -7.97 23.36
N ALA A 63 -11.50 -8.28 23.99
CA ALA A 63 -10.39 -8.94 23.28
C ALA A 63 -10.56 -10.45 23.38
N SER A 64 -10.38 -11.16 22.28
CA SER A 64 -10.42 -12.64 22.27
C SER A 64 -9.24 -13.18 23.06
N VAL A 65 -9.51 -13.87 24.15
CA VAL A 65 -8.47 -14.45 25.01
C VAL A 65 -8.11 -15.85 24.51
N GLY A 66 -6.87 -16.07 24.12
CA GLY A 66 -6.37 -17.37 23.67
C GLY A 66 -6.76 -17.77 22.25
N ALA A 67 -7.29 -16.85 21.45
CA ALA A 67 -7.63 -17.09 20.06
C ALA A 67 -6.38 -17.20 19.16
N SER A 68 -6.45 -18.02 18.11
CA SER A 68 -5.41 -18.11 17.08
C SER A 68 -5.36 -16.82 16.25
N ALA A 69 -4.29 -16.64 15.49
CA ALA A 69 -4.16 -15.52 14.56
C ALA A 69 -5.28 -15.52 13.51
N ASP A 70 -5.68 -16.69 13.04
CA ASP A 70 -6.72 -16.86 12.03
C ASP A 70 -8.12 -16.56 12.58
N THR A 71 -8.40 -16.94 13.83
CA THR A 71 -9.67 -16.57 14.50
C THR A 71 -9.86 -15.05 14.58
N ASP A 72 -8.78 -14.30 14.77
CA ASP A 72 -8.84 -12.83 14.83
C ASP A 72 -8.88 -12.17 13.43
N THR A 73 -8.43 -12.87 12.38
CA THR A 73 -8.23 -12.25 11.06
C THR A 73 -9.25 -12.70 10.01
N LEU A 74 -9.47 -14.03 9.88
CA LEU A 74 -10.25 -14.59 8.77
C LEU A 74 -11.71 -14.10 8.73
N PRO A 75 -12.45 -14.00 9.85
CA PRO A 75 -13.85 -13.58 9.84
C PRO A 75 -14.06 -12.16 9.32
N ASP A 76 -13.07 -11.25 9.55
CA ASP A 76 -13.18 -9.84 9.20
C ASP A 76 -12.55 -9.51 7.84
N LEU A 77 -11.81 -10.46 7.26
CA LEU A 77 -10.92 -10.21 6.13
C LEU A 77 -11.65 -9.72 4.88
N GLU A 78 -12.80 -10.29 4.56
CA GLU A 78 -13.61 -9.90 3.41
C GLU A 78 -14.06 -8.43 3.51
N ILE A 79 -14.56 -8.05 4.68
CA ILE A 79 -15.03 -6.68 4.94
C ILE A 79 -13.85 -5.70 4.93
N LEU A 80 -12.72 -6.07 5.54
CA LEU A 80 -11.51 -5.24 5.56
C LEU A 80 -10.99 -4.97 4.14
N ARG A 81 -10.97 -5.99 3.27
CA ARG A 81 -10.57 -5.85 1.86
C ARG A 81 -11.51 -4.95 1.07
N ALA A 82 -12.81 -5.17 1.22
CA ALA A 82 -13.82 -4.34 0.57
C ALA A 82 -13.68 -2.87 0.95
N ARG A 83 -13.53 -2.57 2.26
CA ARG A 83 -13.34 -1.21 2.77
C ARG A 83 -12.00 -0.60 2.35
N SER A 84 -10.92 -1.37 2.34
CA SER A 84 -9.61 -0.93 1.88
C SER A 84 -9.63 -0.48 0.42
N ARG A 85 -10.28 -1.25 -0.45
CA ARG A 85 -10.45 -0.92 -1.88
C ARG A 85 -11.39 0.26 -2.10
N ASP A 86 -12.43 0.39 -1.27
CA ASP A 86 -13.31 1.57 -1.32
C ASP A 86 -12.57 2.84 -0.94
N LEU A 87 -11.79 2.81 0.13
CA LEU A 87 -10.97 3.94 0.55
C LEU A 87 -9.90 4.32 -0.46
N GLU A 88 -9.23 3.35 -1.08
CA GLU A 88 -8.24 3.65 -2.13
C GLU A 88 -8.87 4.40 -3.31
N ARG A 89 -10.09 4.07 -3.71
CA ARG A 89 -10.80 4.74 -4.80
C ARG A 89 -11.38 6.10 -4.42
N ASN A 90 -11.82 6.27 -3.18
CA ASN A 90 -12.68 7.39 -2.79
C ASN A 90 -12.05 8.32 -1.74
N ASP A 91 -10.94 7.92 -1.09
CA ASP A 91 -10.26 8.73 -0.08
C ASP A 91 -8.87 9.14 -0.55
N PRO A 92 -8.60 10.45 -0.75
CA PRO A 92 -7.30 10.93 -1.25
C PRO A 92 -6.11 10.58 -0.35
N MET A 93 -6.32 10.47 0.97
CA MET A 93 -5.24 10.15 1.90
C MET A 93 -4.90 8.66 1.86
N ALA A 94 -5.90 7.79 1.76
CA ALA A 94 -5.71 6.36 1.54
C ALA A 94 -5.00 6.09 0.21
N HIS A 95 -5.44 6.75 -0.87
CA HIS A 95 -4.76 6.70 -2.17
C HIS A 95 -3.31 7.18 -2.08
N SER A 96 -3.06 8.29 -1.38
CA SER A 96 -1.70 8.82 -1.18
C SER A 96 -0.81 7.81 -0.44
N ALA A 97 -1.32 7.13 0.59
CA ALA A 97 -0.56 6.13 1.34
C ALA A 97 -0.12 4.96 0.44
N ILE A 98 -1.04 4.39 -0.34
CA ILE A 98 -0.76 3.29 -1.27
C ILE A 98 0.22 3.73 -2.36
N SER A 99 -0.06 4.85 -3.02
CA SER A 99 0.77 5.35 -4.14
C SER A 99 2.18 5.74 -3.68
N THR A 100 2.32 6.34 -2.50
CA THR A 100 3.62 6.72 -1.94
C THR A 100 4.47 5.49 -1.60
N LYS A 101 3.90 4.46 -0.98
CA LYS A 101 4.62 3.20 -0.74
C LYS A 101 5.03 2.54 -2.04
N THR A 102 4.12 2.43 -3.00
CA THR A 102 4.41 1.80 -4.29
C THR A 102 5.53 2.53 -5.03
N ALA A 103 5.50 3.86 -5.10
CA ALA A 103 6.53 4.65 -5.77
C ALA A 103 7.92 4.53 -5.12
N ASN A 104 8.00 4.34 -3.80
CA ASN A 104 9.27 4.24 -3.09
C ASN A 104 9.79 2.80 -2.94
N VAL A 105 8.92 1.79 -3.04
CA VAL A 105 9.33 0.39 -2.95
C VAL A 105 9.59 -0.20 -4.33
N ILE A 106 8.66 -0.03 -5.28
CA ILE A 106 8.75 -0.56 -6.64
C ILE A 106 9.31 0.50 -7.61
N GLY A 107 8.72 1.71 -7.61
CA GLY A 107 9.11 2.80 -8.52
C GLY A 107 8.98 2.41 -9.97
N SER A 108 10.09 2.44 -10.70
CA SER A 108 10.19 2.01 -12.12
C SER A 108 10.46 0.52 -12.30
N GLY A 109 10.32 -0.29 -11.25
CA GLY A 109 10.66 -1.71 -11.22
C GLY A 109 12.04 -1.98 -10.63
N HIS A 110 12.25 -3.23 -10.21
CA HIS A 110 13.54 -3.67 -9.73
C HIS A 110 14.44 -4.11 -10.91
N VAL A 111 15.70 -3.73 -10.83
CA VAL A 111 16.73 -4.18 -11.78
C VAL A 111 17.49 -5.34 -11.15
N VAL A 112 17.47 -6.49 -11.79
CA VAL A 112 18.25 -7.65 -11.37
C VAL A 112 19.70 -7.51 -11.85
N ARG A 113 20.61 -7.92 -11.00
CA ARG A 113 22.00 -8.18 -11.33
C ARG A 113 22.29 -9.62 -10.99
N PRO A 114 22.52 -10.49 -11.98
CA PRO A 114 23.05 -11.81 -11.73
C PRO A 114 24.40 -11.71 -11.01
N GLU A 115 24.61 -12.52 -9.99
CA GLU A 115 25.83 -12.50 -9.17
C GLU A 115 26.17 -13.93 -8.74
N VAL A 116 26.88 -14.66 -9.61
CA VAL A 116 27.23 -16.05 -9.37
C VAL A 116 28.39 -16.19 -8.36
N ASP A 117 28.33 -17.20 -7.52
CA ASP A 117 29.45 -17.54 -6.63
C ASP A 117 30.53 -18.29 -7.42
N PHE A 118 31.39 -17.52 -8.16
CA PHE A 118 32.43 -18.05 -9.01
C PHE A 118 33.46 -18.88 -8.24
N SER A 119 33.68 -18.58 -6.97
CA SER A 119 34.61 -19.35 -6.13
C SER A 119 34.11 -20.76 -5.87
N ARG A 120 32.83 -20.92 -5.55
CA ARG A 120 32.16 -22.22 -5.36
C ARG A 120 32.05 -22.98 -6.66
N LEU A 121 31.79 -22.30 -7.75
CA LEU A 121 31.70 -22.88 -9.09
C LEU A 121 33.07 -23.30 -9.66
N ARG A 122 34.14 -22.74 -9.12
CA ARG A 122 35.54 -22.93 -9.59
C ARG A 122 35.72 -22.48 -11.06
N ILE A 123 35.17 -21.33 -11.39
CA ILE A 123 35.34 -20.63 -12.67
C ILE A 123 36.09 -19.32 -12.45
N SER A 124 36.63 -18.76 -13.50
CA SER A 124 37.28 -17.45 -13.42
C SER A 124 36.27 -16.31 -13.26
N ALA A 125 36.73 -15.15 -12.79
CA ALA A 125 35.86 -13.96 -12.67
C ALA A 125 35.37 -13.49 -14.06
N ASP A 126 36.18 -13.63 -15.11
CA ASP A 126 35.81 -13.24 -16.47
C ASP A 126 34.73 -14.19 -17.04
N GLU A 127 34.84 -15.50 -16.78
CA GLU A 127 33.79 -16.46 -17.14
C GLU A 127 32.48 -16.20 -16.41
N ALA A 128 32.58 -15.84 -15.13
CA ALA A 128 31.41 -15.45 -14.33
C ALA A 128 30.75 -14.19 -14.91
N GLU A 129 31.52 -13.15 -15.23
CA GLU A 129 30.98 -11.92 -15.81
C GLU A 129 30.35 -12.14 -17.19
N ALA A 130 30.95 -12.99 -18.02
CA ALA A 130 30.38 -13.34 -19.31
C ALA A 130 29.05 -14.10 -19.17
N TRP A 131 28.98 -15.05 -18.22
CA TRP A 131 27.76 -15.80 -17.94
C TRP A 131 26.66 -14.90 -17.37
N GLU A 132 26.98 -14.03 -16.40
CA GLU A 132 26.07 -13.06 -15.80
C GLU A 132 25.47 -12.12 -16.86
N GLY A 133 26.28 -11.71 -17.84
CA GLY A 133 25.81 -10.91 -18.98
C GLY A 133 24.78 -11.66 -19.83
N GLN A 134 25.04 -12.93 -20.16
CA GLN A 134 24.10 -13.76 -20.93
C GLN A 134 22.80 -14.01 -20.15
N ALA A 135 22.90 -14.27 -18.83
CA ALA A 135 21.75 -14.47 -17.98
C ALA A 135 20.88 -13.20 -17.91
N LEU A 136 21.51 -12.03 -17.82
CA LEU A 136 20.81 -10.74 -17.82
C LEU A 136 20.10 -10.48 -19.15
N ASP A 137 20.73 -10.77 -20.28
CA ASP A 137 20.13 -10.61 -21.61
C ASP A 137 18.89 -11.50 -21.78
N ILE A 138 18.94 -12.74 -21.29
CA ILE A 138 17.81 -13.68 -21.31
C ILE A 138 16.69 -13.18 -20.41
N TRP A 139 17.03 -12.73 -19.20
CA TRP A 139 16.07 -12.17 -18.26
C TRP A 139 15.37 -10.94 -18.86
N ASN A 140 16.11 -9.97 -19.40
CA ASN A 140 15.53 -8.76 -19.98
C ASN A 140 14.61 -9.08 -21.16
N ASN A 141 15.01 -9.99 -22.03
CA ASN A 141 14.17 -10.44 -23.15
C ASN A 141 12.83 -11.01 -22.67
N TRP A 142 12.83 -11.76 -21.57
CA TRP A 142 11.63 -12.31 -20.96
C TRP A 142 10.83 -11.24 -20.20
N ALA A 143 11.47 -10.43 -19.37
CA ALA A 143 10.82 -9.47 -18.46
C ALA A 143 10.18 -8.28 -19.20
N GLU A 144 10.81 -7.81 -20.28
CA GLU A 144 10.27 -6.73 -21.13
C GLU A 144 9.16 -7.22 -22.05
N SER A 145 9.05 -8.53 -22.26
CA SER A 145 7.99 -9.11 -23.06
C SER A 145 6.70 -9.30 -22.24
N ARG A 146 5.56 -8.99 -22.83
CA ARG A 146 4.25 -9.30 -22.23
C ARG A 146 3.94 -10.79 -22.16
N ASP A 147 4.77 -11.64 -22.74
CA ASP A 147 4.62 -13.10 -22.64
C ASP A 147 5.03 -13.65 -21.27
N CYS A 148 5.68 -12.85 -20.43
CA CYS A 148 5.90 -13.16 -19.00
C CYS A 148 4.58 -13.27 -18.22
N ASP A 149 3.52 -12.59 -18.68
CA ASP A 149 2.16 -12.69 -18.16
C ASP A 149 1.35 -13.76 -18.92
N VAL A 150 0.59 -14.57 -18.19
CA VAL A 150 -0.35 -15.55 -18.77
C VAL A 150 -1.36 -14.89 -19.70
N THR A 151 -1.83 -13.70 -19.33
CA THR A 151 -2.83 -12.92 -20.07
C THR A 151 -2.23 -12.09 -21.21
N ARG A 152 -0.91 -11.94 -21.26
CA ARG A 152 -0.18 -11.07 -22.20
C ARG A 152 -0.54 -9.59 -22.11
N ALA A 153 -0.99 -9.16 -20.94
CA ALA A 153 -1.38 -7.78 -20.73
C ALA A 153 -0.23 -6.91 -20.25
N GLN A 154 0.68 -7.47 -19.46
CA GLN A 154 1.65 -6.72 -18.67
C GLN A 154 3.07 -7.25 -18.86
N THR A 155 4.06 -6.36 -18.74
CA THR A 155 5.48 -6.67 -18.57
C THR A 155 5.77 -7.06 -17.12
N PHE A 156 6.97 -7.55 -16.84
CA PHE A 156 7.33 -7.96 -15.47
C PHE A 156 7.27 -6.79 -14.48
N VAL A 157 7.72 -5.61 -14.87
CA VAL A 157 7.66 -4.39 -14.04
C VAL A 157 6.22 -3.99 -13.70
N GLU A 158 5.33 -4.07 -14.69
CA GLU A 158 3.89 -3.82 -14.48
C GLU A 158 3.26 -4.87 -13.56
N LEU A 159 3.72 -6.12 -13.63
CA LEU A 159 3.33 -7.20 -12.70
C LEU A 159 3.86 -6.97 -11.28
N GLU A 160 5.08 -6.45 -11.11
CA GLU A 160 5.62 -6.07 -9.81
C GLU A 160 4.74 -5.02 -9.13
N ASP A 161 4.37 -3.94 -9.85
CA ASP A 161 3.49 -2.89 -9.33
C ASP A 161 2.13 -3.48 -8.94
N LEU A 162 1.52 -4.28 -9.83
CA LEU A 162 0.24 -4.94 -9.57
C LEU A 162 0.28 -5.84 -8.33
N VAL A 163 1.29 -6.68 -8.20
CA VAL A 163 1.46 -7.61 -7.08
C VAL A 163 1.65 -6.83 -5.77
N TYR A 164 2.49 -5.80 -5.78
CA TYR A 164 2.74 -5.00 -4.60
C TYR A 164 1.49 -4.22 -4.15
N ARG A 165 0.80 -3.55 -5.08
CA ARG A 165 -0.48 -2.86 -4.80
C ARG A 165 -1.55 -3.80 -4.29
N SER A 166 -1.70 -4.97 -4.92
CA SER A 166 -2.66 -5.98 -4.49
C SER A 166 -2.39 -6.45 -3.07
N ARG A 167 -1.12 -6.64 -2.69
CA ARG A 167 -0.70 -6.95 -1.32
C ARG A 167 -1.09 -5.84 -0.34
N LEU A 168 -0.85 -4.58 -0.68
CA LEU A 168 -1.19 -3.44 0.19
C LEU A 168 -2.72 -3.32 0.38
N LEU A 169 -3.48 -3.48 -0.69
CA LEU A 169 -4.93 -3.30 -0.71
C LEU A 169 -5.70 -4.48 -0.10
N SER A 170 -5.22 -5.69 -0.29
CA SER A 170 -5.93 -6.91 0.10
C SER A 170 -5.26 -7.68 1.23
N GLY A 171 -4.04 -7.28 1.62
CA GLY A 171 -3.22 -7.94 2.65
C GLY A 171 -2.31 -9.01 2.09
N ASP A 172 -2.80 -9.77 1.13
CA ASP A 172 -2.05 -10.80 0.39
C ASP A 172 -2.47 -10.86 -1.09
N VAL A 173 -1.63 -11.52 -1.90
CA VAL A 173 -1.88 -11.80 -3.31
C VAL A 173 -1.18 -13.10 -3.70
N PHE A 174 -1.69 -13.79 -4.70
CA PHE A 174 -1.17 -15.07 -5.13
C PHE A 174 -0.65 -14.98 -6.56
N VAL A 175 0.51 -15.59 -6.79
CA VAL A 175 1.07 -15.74 -8.13
C VAL A 175 1.24 -17.22 -8.42
N ILE A 176 0.52 -17.71 -9.43
CA ILE A 176 0.62 -19.09 -9.90
C ILE A 176 1.68 -19.12 -10.99
N ARG A 177 2.68 -19.96 -10.81
CA ARG A 177 3.70 -20.25 -11.82
C ARG A 177 3.09 -21.10 -12.92
N ARG A 178 3.26 -20.65 -14.18
CA ARG A 178 2.69 -21.31 -15.35
C ARG A 178 3.78 -21.54 -16.38
N TYR A 179 3.54 -22.53 -17.19
CA TYR A 179 4.37 -22.83 -18.36
C TYR A 179 3.51 -22.90 -19.59
N LYS A 180 3.83 -22.10 -20.61
CA LYS A 180 3.12 -22.04 -21.88
C LYS A 180 4.11 -21.85 -23.02
N GLU A 181 4.29 -22.85 -23.82
CA GLU A 181 5.03 -22.66 -25.07
C GLU A 181 4.27 -21.78 -26.04
N ARG A 182 4.99 -20.82 -26.62
CA ARG A 182 4.42 -19.84 -27.55
C ARG A 182 5.34 -19.71 -28.75
N PRO A 183 4.81 -19.73 -29.99
CA PRO A 183 5.62 -19.60 -31.20
C PRO A 183 6.45 -18.31 -31.20
N GLY A 184 7.74 -18.43 -31.56
CA GLY A 184 8.65 -17.29 -31.64
C GLY A 184 9.15 -16.76 -30.28
N ARG A 185 8.90 -17.48 -29.18
CA ARG A 185 9.38 -17.12 -27.85
C ARG A 185 10.50 -18.04 -27.37
N LEU A 186 11.47 -17.42 -26.67
CA LEU A 186 12.63 -18.11 -26.15
C LEU A 186 12.27 -19.03 -25.00
N LEU A 187 11.35 -18.58 -24.11
CA LEU A 187 10.96 -19.26 -22.87
C LEU A 187 9.44 -19.42 -22.78
N GLY A 188 9.02 -20.49 -22.11
CA GLY A 188 7.61 -20.80 -21.81
C GLY A 188 7.17 -20.42 -20.41
N THR A 189 8.11 -20.09 -19.52
CA THR A 189 7.82 -19.61 -18.17
C THR A 189 6.97 -18.34 -18.22
N CYS A 190 5.86 -18.33 -17.50
CA CYS A 190 5.01 -17.16 -17.32
C CYS A 190 4.30 -17.21 -15.97
N VAL A 191 3.80 -16.09 -15.49
CA VAL A 191 3.13 -15.97 -14.20
C VAL A 191 1.67 -15.56 -14.36
N GLN A 192 0.83 -15.98 -13.42
CA GLN A 192 -0.57 -15.61 -13.34
C GLN A 192 -0.83 -14.99 -11.97
N VAL A 193 -1.09 -13.70 -11.93
CA VAL A 193 -1.50 -13.01 -10.69
C VAL A 193 -2.97 -13.30 -10.43
N VAL A 194 -3.29 -13.68 -9.20
CA VAL A 194 -4.66 -14.00 -8.77
C VAL A 194 -5.00 -13.20 -7.52
N GLU A 195 -6.13 -12.53 -7.58
CA GLU A 195 -6.61 -11.69 -6.49
C GLU A 195 -6.94 -12.52 -5.24
N ALA A 196 -6.69 -11.93 -4.07
CA ALA A 196 -6.85 -12.57 -2.77
C ALA A 196 -8.25 -13.17 -2.51
N ASP A 197 -9.30 -12.52 -3.02
CA ASP A 197 -10.69 -12.95 -2.80
C ASP A 197 -11.08 -14.18 -3.64
N ARG A 198 -10.27 -14.51 -4.64
CA ARG A 198 -10.45 -15.75 -5.43
C ARG A 198 -9.87 -16.98 -4.73
N LEU A 199 -9.16 -16.81 -3.60
CA LEU A 199 -8.73 -17.92 -2.77
C LEU A 199 -9.70 -18.08 -1.60
N SER A 200 -10.47 -19.15 -1.60
CA SER A 200 -11.46 -19.46 -0.56
C SER A 200 -11.66 -20.98 -0.45
N ASN A 201 -12.23 -21.42 0.65
CA ASN A 201 -12.54 -22.84 0.83
C ASN A 201 -13.57 -23.29 -0.23
N PRO A 202 -13.38 -24.46 -0.87
CA PRO A 202 -14.34 -25.00 -1.84
C PRO A 202 -15.74 -25.11 -1.22
N ASN A 203 -16.75 -24.75 -2.01
CA ASN A 203 -18.15 -24.77 -1.57
C ASN A 203 -18.42 -24.00 -0.27
N TRP A 204 -17.56 -23.06 0.09
CA TRP A 204 -17.69 -22.22 1.29
C TRP A 204 -17.72 -23.01 2.61
N VAL A 205 -17.05 -24.17 2.63
CA VAL A 205 -16.89 -24.97 3.84
C VAL A 205 -16.13 -24.15 4.90
N SER A 206 -16.55 -24.30 6.15
CA SER A 206 -15.92 -23.62 7.29
C SER A 206 -14.44 -24.01 7.43
N ASP A 207 -13.66 -23.10 7.99
CA ASP A 207 -12.25 -23.33 8.30
C ASP A 207 -12.09 -24.51 9.28
N SER A 208 -11.01 -25.24 9.11
CA SER A 208 -10.61 -26.41 9.91
C SER A 208 -9.09 -26.45 10.07
N ASP A 209 -8.58 -27.34 10.92
CA ASP A 209 -7.13 -27.52 11.15
C ASP A 209 -6.36 -27.89 9.87
N ARG A 210 -7.04 -28.43 8.86
CA ARG A 210 -6.42 -28.83 7.59
C ARG A 210 -6.72 -27.91 6.41
N MET A 211 -7.67 -26.99 6.56
CA MET A 211 -8.03 -26.05 5.51
C MET A 211 -8.57 -24.78 6.12
N ALA A 212 -7.91 -23.66 5.87
CA ALA A 212 -8.36 -22.35 6.32
C ALA A 212 -8.06 -21.28 5.25
N GLY A 213 -9.02 -20.38 5.03
CA GLY A 213 -8.89 -19.28 4.09
C GLY A 213 -8.51 -19.71 2.66
N GLY A 214 -8.90 -20.92 2.22
CA GLY A 214 -8.61 -21.46 0.91
C GLY A 214 -7.25 -22.18 0.79
N ILE A 215 -6.50 -22.32 1.87
CA ILE A 215 -5.21 -23.02 1.92
C ILE A 215 -5.38 -24.35 2.63
N GLU A 216 -4.96 -25.41 1.97
CA GLU A 216 -4.91 -26.77 2.53
C GLU A 216 -3.54 -26.99 3.17
N PHE A 217 -3.52 -27.57 4.38
CA PHE A 217 -2.31 -27.81 5.16
C PHE A 217 -2.02 -29.29 5.31
N ASP A 218 -0.74 -29.63 5.39
CA ASP A 218 -0.26 -30.94 5.79
C ASP A 218 -0.31 -31.14 7.32
N GLN A 219 0.28 -32.22 7.79
CA GLN A 219 0.28 -32.57 9.23
C GLN A 219 1.14 -31.61 10.08
N ASP A 220 2.12 -30.96 9.46
CA ASP A 220 3.05 -30.04 10.11
C ASP A 220 2.60 -28.58 9.98
N GLY A 221 1.43 -28.33 9.36
CA GLY A 221 0.90 -26.99 9.12
C GLY A 221 1.54 -26.27 7.93
N ALA A 222 2.29 -26.99 7.06
CA ALA A 222 2.80 -26.42 5.83
C ALA A 222 1.73 -26.41 4.73
N PRO A 223 1.70 -25.42 3.83
CA PRO A 223 0.75 -25.39 2.73
C PRO A 223 0.95 -26.57 1.79
N ALA A 224 -0.08 -27.39 1.64
CA ALA A 224 -0.12 -28.54 0.71
C ALA A 224 -0.75 -28.15 -0.64
N ALA A 225 -1.80 -27.32 -0.62
CA ALA A 225 -2.46 -26.83 -1.83
C ALA A 225 -3.22 -25.54 -1.58
N TYR A 226 -3.59 -24.88 -2.69
CA TYR A 226 -4.38 -23.66 -2.72
C TYR A 226 -5.62 -23.87 -3.58
N HIS A 227 -6.78 -23.41 -3.10
CA HIS A 227 -8.06 -23.56 -3.78
C HIS A 227 -8.51 -22.23 -4.41
N PHE A 228 -8.33 -22.09 -5.71
CA PHE A 228 -8.69 -20.87 -6.46
C PHE A 228 -10.05 -21.02 -7.10
N ALA A 229 -10.96 -20.10 -6.78
CA ALA A 229 -12.21 -19.94 -7.51
C ALA A 229 -11.95 -19.46 -8.95
N ASP A 230 -12.71 -19.96 -9.90
CA ASP A 230 -12.58 -19.57 -11.33
C ASP A 230 -13.03 -18.11 -11.57
N ARG A 231 -13.89 -17.59 -10.69
CA ARG A 231 -14.46 -16.22 -10.73
C ARG A 231 -14.78 -15.73 -9.32
N HIS A 232 -15.11 -14.45 -9.19
CA HIS A 232 -15.63 -13.90 -7.93
C HIS A 232 -17.09 -14.35 -7.70
N ALA A 233 -17.41 -14.64 -6.45
CA ALA A 233 -18.74 -15.16 -6.08
C ALA A 233 -19.90 -14.22 -6.42
N VAL A 234 -19.64 -12.90 -6.31
CA VAL A 234 -20.63 -11.84 -6.52
C VAL A 234 -20.62 -11.23 -7.94
N ASP A 235 -19.85 -11.80 -8.87
CA ASP A 235 -19.79 -11.30 -10.24
C ASP A 235 -21.16 -11.43 -10.92
N ARG A 236 -21.55 -10.37 -11.64
CA ARG A 236 -22.79 -10.37 -12.43
C ARG A 236 -22.71 -11.43 -13.53
N GLY A 237 -23.78 -12.20 -13.68
CA GLY A 237 -23.87 -13.26 -14.69
C GLY A 237 -23.32 -14.61 -14.23
N ASN A 238 -23.07 -14.81 -12.94
CA ASN A 238 -22.66 -16.09 -12.37
C ASN A 238 -23.84 -17.10 -12.34
N ILE A 239 -24.28 -17.57 -13.51
CA ILE A 239 -25.43 -18.50 -13.65
C ILE A 239 -24.99 -19.95 -13.39
N GLY A 240 -23.69 -20.27 -13.54
CA GLY A 240 -23.15 -21.63 -13.44
C GLY A 240 -22.51 -22.00 -12.11
N GLY A 241 -22.60 -21.14 -11.10
CA GLY A 241 -21.90 -21.33 -9.82
C GLY A 241 -20.39 -21.06 -9.90
N VAL A 242 -19.70 -21.21 -8.80
CA VAL A 242 -18.25 -21.06 -8.68
C VAL A 242 -17.61 -22.44 -8.71
N VAL A 243 -16.53 -22.58 -9.48
CA VAL A 243 -15.73 -23.82 -9.53
C VAL A 243 -14.36 -23.55 -8.93
N TRP A 244 -13.94 -24.38 -7.98
CA TRP A 244 -12.63 -24.27 -7.37
C TRP A 244 -11.63 -25.19 -8.06
N ARG A 245 -10.47 -24.62 -8.35
CA ARG A 245 -9.33 -25.36 -8.85
C ARG A 245 -8.33 -25.54 -7.72
N ARG A 246 -8.05 -26.79 -7.36
CA ARG A 246 -6.96 -27.13 -6.44
C ARG A 246 -5.62 -27.02 -7.18
N VAL A 247 -4.71 -26.19 -6.68
CA VAL A 247 -3.34 -26.06 -7.18
C VAL A 247 -2.39 -26.52 -6.07
N PRO A 248 -1.54 -27.53 -6.30
CA PRO A 248 -0.59 -27.98 -5.28
C PRO A 248 0.39 -26.85 -4.94
N ALA A 249 0.82 -26.77 -3.67
CA ALA A 249 1.78 -25.79 -3.22
C ALA A 249 3.16 -25.97 -3.85
N PHE A 250 3.53 -27.25 -4.08
CA PHE A 250 4.81 -27.68 -4.66
C PHE A 250 4.55 -28.69 -5.77
N ASP A 251 5.44 -28.73 -6.75
CA ASP A 251 5.48 -29.79 -7.75
C ASP A 251 6.30 -31.00 -7.25
N ASP A 252 6.37 -32.06 -8.06
CA ASP A 252 7.09 -33.31 -7.72
C ASP A 252 8.60 -33.09 -7.54
N THR A 253 9.15 -31.96 -7.99
CA THR A 253 10.55 -31.59 -7.80
C THR A 253 10.80 -30.75 -6.54
N GLY A 254 9.76 -30.45 -5.77
CA GLY A 254 9.81 -29.58 -4.60
C GLY A 254 9.80 -28.07 -4.93
N ARG A 255 9.57 -27.68 -6.18
CA ARG A 255 9.46 -26.29 -6.58
C ARG A 255 8.07 -25.75 -6.21
N ARG A 256 8.02 -24.55 -5.62
CA ARG A 256 6.74 -23.89 -5.32
C ARG A 256 5.96 -23.59 -6.60
N MET A 257 4.70 -24.03 -6.66
CA MET A 257 3.79 -23.72 -7.77
C MET A 257 3.00 -22.44 -7.54
N VAL A 258 2.81 -22.06 -6.29
CA VAL A 258 2.10 -20.86 -5.89
C VAL A 258 3.00 -20.02 -4.99
N LEU A 259 3.23 -18.77 -5.38
CA LEU A 259 3.86 -17.77 -4.53
C LEU A 259 2.74 -17.03 -3.77
N HIS A 260 2.78 -17.12 -2.45
CA HIS A 260 1.90 -16.37 -1.56
C HIS A 260 2.65 -15.13 -1.09
N ILE A 261 2.31 -13.98 -1.66
CA ILE A 261 2.97 -12.71 -1.39
C ILE A 261 2.14 -11.92 -0.36
N HIS A 262 2.74 -11.57 0.75
CA HIS A 262 2.08 -10.94 1.89
C HIS A 262 3.00 -9.97 2.62
N GLY A 263 2.45 -9.15 3.51
CA GLY A 263 3.21 -8.31 4.44
C GLY A 263 3.97 -9.11 5.51
N PRO A 264 4.70 -8.44 6.41
CA PRO A 264 5.37 -9.11 7.51
C PRO A 264 4.41 -9.95 8.35
N ARG A 265 4.80 -11.18 8.70
CA ARG A 265 4.02 -12.05 9.57
C ARG A 265 4.00 -11.48 10.99
N LYS A 266 2.85 -11.04 11.47
CA LYS A 266 2.69 -10.41 12.79
C LYS A 266 2.52 -11.42 13.93
N ARG A 267 1.98 -12.60 13.63
CA ARG A 267 1.80 -13.72 14.58
C ARG A 267 2.19 -15.04 13.91
N PRO A 268 2.70 -16.03 14.65
CA PRO A 268 2.83 -17.41 14.14
C PRO A 268 1.48 -17.91 13.61
N ASP A 269 1.51 -18.83 12.69
CA ASP A 269 0.34 -19.56 12.16
C ASP A 269 -0.74 -18.69 11.50
N MET A 270 -0.36 -17.47 11.05
CA MET A 270 -1.24 -16.67 10.20
C MET A 270 -1.35 -17.29 8.81
N THR A 271 -2.57 -17.62 8.41
CA THR A 271 -2.89 -18.17 7.09
C THR A 271 -3.08 -17.07 6.05
N ARG A 272 -3.79 -16.01 6.40
CA ARG A 272 -4.10 -14.88 5.51
C ARG A 272 -3.76 -13.55 6.20
N TYR A 273 -3.69 -12.48 5.43
CA TYR A 273 -3.19 -11.20 5.90
C TYR A 273 -4.18 -10.07 5.68
N ALA A 274 -4.26 -9.16 6.65
CA ALA A 274 -5.11 -7.98 6.58
C ALA A 274 -4.48 -6.89 5.69
N PRO A 275 -5.31 -6.08 5.01
CA PRO A 275 -4.87 -4.91 4.24
C PRO A 275 -4.02 -3.95 5.06
N MET A 276 -3.13 -3.21 4.39
CA MET A 276 -2.31 -2.17 5.04
C MET A 276 -3.18 -1.12 5.74
N LEU A 277 -4.31 -0.76 5.14
CA LEU A 277 -5.20 0.26 5.68
C LEU A 277 -6.04 -0.23 6.87
N ALA A 278 -6.06 -1.53 7.18
CA ALA A 278 -6.93 -2.09 8.23
C ALA A 278 -6.90 -1.31 9.56
N PRO A 279 -5.75 -0.90 10.14
CA PRO A 279 -5.71 -0.17 11.40
C PRO A 279 -6.22 1.27 11.33
N VAL A 280 -6.35 1.83 10.12
CA VAL A 280 -6.70 3.26 9.91
C VAL A 280 -8.02 3.48 9.18
N ILE A 281 -8.74 2.40 8.86
CA ILE A 281 -10.06 2.47 8.15
C ILE A 281 -11.02 3.41 8.88
N GLU A 282 -11.12 3.27 10.20
CA GLU A 282 -12.05 4.08 11.00
C GLU A 282 -11.64 5.56 11.01
N ALA A 283 -10.36 5.86 11.24
CA ALA A 283 -9.82 7.22 11.26
C ALA A 283 -10.04 7.93 9.91
N LEU A 284 -9.79 7.24 8.79
CA LEU A 284 -10.04 7.77 7.44
C LEU A 284 -11.53 8.06 7.23
N LYS A 285 -12.43 7.16 7.64
CA LYS A 285 -13.87 7.36 7.50
C LYS A 285 -14.40 8.50 8.38
N GLN A 286 -13.91 8.60 9.61
CA GLN A 286 -14.26 9.72 10.52
C GLN A 286 -13.77 11.06 9.95
N ARG A 287 -12.56 11.13 9.37
CA ARG A 287 -12.03 12.30 8.70
C ARG A 287 -12.94 12.75 7.54
N SER A 288 -13.35 11.82 6.68
CA SER A 288 -14.25 12.11 5.56
C SER A 288 -15.57 12.69 6.06
N ARG A 289 -16.22 12.04 7.04
CA ARG A 289 -17.48 12.50 7.63
C ARG A 289 -17.36 13.87 8.30
N TYR A 290 -16.25 14.13 8.99
CA TYR A 290 -16.00 15.42 9.60
C TYR A 290 -15.84 16.52 8.57
N SER A 291 -15.09 16.25 7.48
CA SER A 291 -14.92 17.20 6.37
C SER A 291 -16.25 17.51 5.67
N GLU A 292 -17.09 16.50 5.44
CA GLU A 292 -18.45 16.68 4.89
C GLU A 292 -19.33 17.51 5.81
N ALA A 293 -19.33 17.21 7.11
CA ALA A 293 -20.11 17.96 8.10
C ALA A 293 -19.66 19.42 8.21
N GLU A 294 -18.33 19.67 8.14
CA GLU A 294 -17.77 21.01 8.19
C GLU A 294 -18.10 21.82 6.93
N LEU A 295 -18.03 21.18 5.76
CA LEU A 295 -18.45 21.79 4.49
C LEU A 295 -19.94 22.13 4.52
N MET A 296 -20.79 21.19 4.98
CA MET A 296 -22.24 21.42 5.10
C MET A 296 -22.55 22.56 6.05
N ALA A 297 -21.86 22.60 7.22
CA ALA A 297 -22.03 23.69 8.17
C ALA A 297 -21.55 25.05 7.60
N ALA A 298 -20.51 25.05 6.77
CA ALA A 298 -20.06 26.27 6.07
C ALA A 298 -21.09 26.75 5.05
N VAL A 299 -21.67 25.83 4.26
CA VAL A 299 -22.75 26.13 3.30
C VAL A 299 -23.98 26.69 4.04
N VAL A 300 -24.43 26.01 5.09
CA VAL A 300 -25.56 26.48 5.90
C VAL A 300 -25.28 27.87 6.48
N SER A 301 -24.05 28.09 7.02
CA SER A 301 -23.67 29.40 7.56
C SER A 301 -23.64 30.51 6.51
N ALA A 302 -23.33 30.18 5.26
CA ALA A 302 -23.38 31.14 4.15
C ALA A 302 -24.80 31.49 3.71
N CYS A 303 -25.75 30.56 3.93
CA CYS A 303 -27.16 30.77 3.60
C CYS A 303 -27.93 31.50 4.71
N PHE A 304 -27.55 31.30 6.00
CA PHE A 304 -28.23 31.94 7.14
C PHE A 304 -27.49 33.18 7.61
N ALA A 305 -27.88 34.34 7.06
CA ALA A 305 -27.33 35.61 7.51
C ALA A 305 -28.09 36.20 8.71
N ILE A 306 -29.39 35.99 8.86
CA ILE A 306 -30.23 36.75 9.80
C ILE A 306 -31.40 35.95 10.32
N GLY A 307 -31.59 35.95 11.64
CA GLY A 307 -32.82 35.50 12.32
C GLY A 307 -33.56 36.72 12.88
N MET A 308 -34.87 36.85 12.68
CA MET A 308 -35.70 37.90 13.24
C MET A 308 -36.36 37.42 14.52
N ALA A 309 -36.34 38.22 15.58
CA ALA A 309 -37.07 38.00 16.80
C ALA A 309 -37.96 39.20 17.07
N SER A 310 -39.28 39.02 17.07
CA SER A 310 -40.25 40.03 17.50
C SER A 310 -40.56 39.85 18.99
N PRO A 311 -40.55 40.92 19.80
CA PRO A 311 -40.90 40.89 21.21
C PRO A 311 -42.36 40.51 21.45
N ASP A 312 -43.25 40.76 20.50
CA ASP A 312 -44.70 40.59 20.65
C ASP A 312 -45.25 39.29 20.02
N GLY A 313 -44.37 38.42 19.48
CA GLY A 313 -44.77 37.14 18.95
C GLY A 313 -45.63 37.16 17.67
N ASP A 314 -45.86 38.33 17.09
CA ASP A 314 -46.69 38.50 15.90
C ASP A 314 -45.82 38.76 14.64
N LEU A 315 -45.49 37.66 13.97
CA LEU A 315 -44.83 37.68 12.65
C LEU A 315 -45.84 37.91 11.50
N SER A 316 -46.98 38.54 11.80
CA SER A 316 -48.18 38.16 11.09
C SER A 316 -48.50 38.95 9.82
N GLU A 317 -48.05 40.10 9.53
CA GLU A 317 -48.72 40.78 8.38
C GLU A 317 -47.84 41.14 7.18
N GLY A 318 -46.54 41.19 7.30
CA GLY A 318 -45.67 41.64 6.21
C GLY A 318 -45.18 40.53 5.24
N LEU A 319 -45.02 39.31 5.74
CA LEU A 319 -44.44 38.21 4.95
C LEU A 319 -45.45 37.23 4.35
N ILE A 320 -46.76 37.35 4.72
CA ILE A 320 -47.80 36.38 4.32
C ILE A 320 -48.71 36.91 3.21
N GLN A 321 -48.46 38.06 2.60
CA GLN A 321 -49.37 38.62 1.60
C GLN A 321 -49.31 37.98 0.19
N GLN A 322 -48.55 36.95 -0.05
CA GLN A 322 -48.52 36.36 -1.39
C GLN A 322 -49.08 34.94 -1.57
N ASN A 323 -49.66 34.31 -0.58
CA ASN A 323 -50.35 33.02 -0.82
C ASN A 323 -51.58 32.83 0.04
N LYS A 324 -52.63 33.58 -0.26
CA LYS A 324 -53.99 33.30 0.24
C LYS A 324 -54.73 32.34 -0.71
N GLU A 325 -54.30 31.10 -0.77
CA GLU A 325 -55.19 29.99 -1.12
C GLU A 325 -54.45 28.68 -0.74
N GLY A 326 -54.82 28.11 0.43
CA GLY A 326 -54.54 26.71 0.73
C GLY A 326 -53.32 26.37 1.60
N ALA A 327 -52.76 27.28 2.42
CA ALA A 327 -51.66 26.95 3.31
C ALA A 327 -52.16 26.35 4.65
N THR A 328 -52.07 25.05 4.80
CA THR A 328 -52.00 24.36 6.09
C THR A 328 -50.66 24.72 6.77
N ALA A 329 -50.66 24.71 8.11
CA ALA A 329 -49.68 25.24 9.05
C ALA A 329 -48.24 24.64 8.97
N ASP A 330 -47.67 24.52 7.79
CA ASP A 330 -46.30 24.04 7.56
C ASP A 330 -45.58 24.96 6.56
N SER A 331 -45.49 26.26 6.91
CA SER A 331 -44.77 27.24 6.10
C SER A 331 -43.26 27.09 6.33
N GLN A 332 -42.64 26.22 5.58
CA GLN A 332 -41.20 26.20 5.43
C GLN A 332 -40.76 27.47 4.69
N ILE A 333 -39.99 28.33 5.36
CA ILE A 333 -39.28 29.42 4.70
C ILE A 333 -38.16 28.80 3.89
N VAL A 334 -38.34 28.68 2.58
CA VAL A 334 -37.30 28.22 1.65
C VAL A 334 -36.41 29.42 1.32
N LEU A 335 -35.24 29.46 1.95
CA LEU A 335 -34.19 30.42 1.60
C LEU A 335 -33.52 29.96 0.29
N THR A 336 -33.83 30.62 -0.81
CA THR A 336 -33.41 30.21 -2.15
C THR A 336 -32.09 30.84 -2.59
N ASP A 337 -31.69 32.00 -2.05
CA ASP A 337 -30.50 32.71 -2.50
C ASP A 337 -29.61 33.22 -1.35
N PRO A 338 -28.28 33.12 -1.48
CA PRO A 338 -27.34 33.75 -0.55
C PRO A 338 -27.42 35.27 -0.60
N GLY A 339 -27.59 35.93 0.55
CA GLY A 339 -27.53 37.38 0.65
C GLY A 339 -28.88 38.09 0.53
N GLN A 340 -30.01 37.44 0.80
CA GLN A 340 -31.29 38.12 0.89
C GLN A 340 -31.31 39.15 2.02
N ILE A 341 -31.74 40.36 1.72
CA ILE A 341 -31.93 41.47 2.67
C ILE A 341 -33.42 41.47 3.06
N PHE A 342 -33.69 41.39 4.35
CA PHE A 342 -35.05 41.50 4.88
C PHE A 342 -35.26 42.87 5.52
N ASP A 343 -36.34 43.54 5.18
CA ASP A 343 -36.76 44.75 5.86
C ASP A 343 -37.37 44.41 7.21
N LEU A 344 -36.91 45.08 8.27
CA LEU A 344 -37.34 44.90 9.65
C LEU A 344 -38.48 45.83 10.00
N LEU A 345 -39.50 45.35 10.70
CA LEU A 345 -40.57 46.17 11.26
C LEU A 345 -40.07 46.89 12.54
N PRO A 346 -40.69 48.05 12.91
CA PRO A 346 -40.34 48.73 14.15
C PRO A 346 -40.58 47.87 15.38
N GLY A 347 -39.48 47.50 16.10
CA GLY A 347 -39.54 46.65 17.28
C GLY A 347 -38.92 45.26 17.09
N GLU A 348 -38.51 44.90 15.87
CA GLU A 348 -37.81 43.64 15.61
C GLU A 348 -36.29 43.76 15.83
N GLU A 349 -35.71 42.83 16.56
CA GLU A 349 -34.29 42.72 16.77
C GLU A 349 -33.69 41.64 15.87
N VAL A 350 -32.64 41.96 15.18
CA VAL A 350 -31.83 40.98 14.43
C VAL A 350 -30.95 40.21 15.41
N LYS A 351 -31.21 38.95 15.64
CA LYS A 351 -30.29 38.04 16.31
C LYS A 351 -29.47 37.34 15.24
N SER A 352 -28.26 37.81 15.01
CA SER A 352 -27.33 37.10 14.15
C SER A 352 -26.88 35.78 14.84
N PHE A 353 -27.25 34.66 14.28
CA PHE A 353 -26.58 33.42 14.57
C PHE A 353 -25.24 33.45 13.84
N ALA A 354 -24.19 33.97 14.49
CA ALA A 354 -22.82 33.83 14.01
C ALA A 354 -22.30 32.46 14.46
N PRO A 355 -22.39 31.41 13.64
CA PRO A 355 -21.74 30.15 13.94
C PRO A 355 -20.26 30.42 13.78
N GLY A 356 -19.47 30.56 14.83
CA GLY A 356 -18.04 30.87 14.89
C GLY A 356 -17.20 30.34 13.71
N ARG A 357 -17.48 30.82 12.52
CA ARG A 357 -16.87 30.43 11.25
C ARG A 357 -15.93 31.54 10.73
N PRO A 358 -14.78 31.17 10.12
CA PRO A 358 -14.26 29.81 9.86
C PRO A 358 -13.85 29.10 11.16
N ASN A 359 -14.00 27.76 11.20
CA ASN A 359 -13.60 26.95 12.35
C ASN A 359 -12.07 26.86 12.44
N PRO A 360 -11.42 27.54 13.40
CA PRO A 360 -9.95 27.53 13.49
C PRO A 360 -9.37 26.16 13.90
N GLN A 361 -10.21 25.26 14.42
CA GLN A 361 -9.79 23.91 14.84
C GLN A 361 -9.89 22.88 13.71
N PHE A 362 -10.44 23.23 12.55
CA PHE A 362 -10.59 22.28 11.44
C PHE A 362 -9.23 21.74 10.93
N ALA A 363 -8.33 22.65 10.56
CA ALA A 363 -7.02 22.27 10.03
C ALA A 363 -6.17 21.49 11.06
N PRO A 364 -6.03 21.91 12.34
CA PRO A 364 -5.31 21.15 13.35
C PRO A 364 -5.89 19.75 13.61
N PHE A 365 -7.22 19.60 13.54
CA PHE A 365 -7.87 18.30 13.73
C PHE A 365 -7.61 17.35 12.57
N ILE A 366 -7.74 17.82 11.33
CA ILE A 366 -7.40 17.02 10.13
C ILE A 366 -5.93 16.60 10.16
N ASP A 367 -5.04 17.49 10.58
CA ASP A 367 -3.62 17.22 10.70
C ASP A 367 -3.31 16.16 11.78
N ALA A 368 -4.01 16.19 12.89
CA ALA A 368 -3.89 15.15 13.93
C ALA A 368 -4.30 13.76 13.40
N ILE A 369 -5.42 13.67 12.68
CA ILE A 369 -5.84 12.41 12.05
C ILE A 369 -4.84 11.96 10.99
N ALA A 370 -4.30 12.89 10.19
CA ALA A 370 -3.30 12.56 9.18
C ALA A 370 -2.01 11.96 9.80
N ARG A 371 -1.61 12.43 10.98
CA ARG A 371 -0.50 11.83 11.74
C ARG A 371 -0.83 10.43 12.26
N GLU A 372 -2.05 10.21 12.72
CA GLU A 372 -2.52 8.88 13.14
C GLU A 372 -2.53 7.90 11.96
N VAL A 373 -3.04 8.32 10.80
CA VAL A 373 -2.99 7.52 9.56
C VAL A 373 -1.55 7.24 9.15
N GLY A 374 -0.67 8.24 9.22
CA GLY A 374 0.76 8.09 8.96
C GLY A 374 1.41 7.03 9.86
N ALA A 375 1.14 7.10 11.16
CA ALA A 375 1.63 6.11 12.13
C ALA A 375 1.11 4.70 11.86
N GLY A 376 -0.17 4.56 11.49
CA GLY A 376 -0.77 3.25 11.18
C GLY A 376 -0.36 2.66 9.83
N THR A 377 0.24 3.46 8.94
CA THR A 377 0.72 3.04 7.61
C THR A 377 2.23 3.05 7.45
N ASP A 378 2.99 3.33 8.53
CA ASP A 378 4.45 3.48 8.53
C ASP A 378 4.95 4.56 7.55
N LEU A 379 4.19 5.64 7.42
CA LEU A 379 4.53 6.79 6.58
C LEU A 379 4.62 8.06 7.43
N PRO A 380 5.69 8.86 7.31
CA PRO A 380 5.71 10.20 7.86
C PRO A 380 4.55 11.03 7.32
N HIS A 381 4.00 11.89 8.17
CA HIS A 381 2.91 12.78 7.84
C HIS A 381 3.19 13.61 6.57
N GLU A 382 4.41 14.13 6.45
CA GLU A 382 4.85 14.96 5.32
C GLU A 382 4.78 14.20 3.97
N MET A 383 5.09 12.92 3.98
CA MET A 383 4.99 12.07 2.79
C MET A 383 3.54 11.70 2.47
N LEU A 384 2.71 11.51 3.50
CA LEU A 384 1.30 11.18 3.36
C LEU A 384 0.51 12.33 2.74
N VAL A 385 0.69 13.55 3.25
CA VAL A 385 0.03 14.77 2.75
C VAL A 385 0.79 15.44 1.60
N LYS A 386 1.99 14.93 1.25
CA LYS A 386 2.90 15.47 0.22
C LYS A 386 3.29 16.94 0.46
N GLN A 387 3.42 17.32 1.73
CA GLN A 387 3.72 18.69 2.15
C GLN A 387 4.81 18.70 3.22
N PHE A 388 5.93 19.34 2.92
CA PHE A 388 7.07 19.49 3.82
C PHE A 388 7.09 20.91 4.39
N GLN A 389 6.61 21.04 5.63
CA GLN A 389 6.60 22.33 6.37
C GLN A 389 7.62 22.35 7.52
N ALA A 390 8.20 21.19 7.85
CA ALA A 390 9.20 21.08 8.90
C ALA A 390 10.55 21.66 8.48
N SER A 391 11.43 21.88 9.46
CA SER A 391 12.82 22.27 9.18
C SER A 391 13.52 21.20 8.33
N TYR A 392 14.57 21.63 7.59
CA TYR A 392 15.38 20.74 6.76
C TYR A 392 15.83 19.46 7.51
N SER A 393 16.31 19.61 8.74
CA SER A 393 16.77 18.48 9.55
C SER A 393 15.66 17.54 9.97
N ALA A 394 14.47 18.07 10.29
CA ALA A 394 13.31 17.26 10.64
C ALA A 394 12.77 16.50 9.42
N SER A 395 12.64 17.16 8.28
CA SER A 395 12.22 16.51 7.03
C SER A 395 13.19 15.41 6.60
N ARG A 396 14.50 15.65 6.73
CA ARG A 396 15.53 14.63 6.47
C ARG A 396 15.39 13.43 7.41
N ALA A 397 15.21 13.65 8.71
CA ALA A 397 15.02 12.58 9.67
C ALA A 397 13.76 11.74 9.39
N ALA A 398 12.66 12.39 8.99
CA ALA A 398 11.43 11.71 8.59
C ALA A 398 11.63 10.83 7.34
N LEU A 399 12.31 11.35 6.32
CA LEU A 399 12.63 10.59 5.11
C LEU A 399 13.56 9.40 5.38
N GLU A 400 14.56 9.57 6.26
CA GLU A 400 15.47 8.48 6.69
C GLU A 400 14.70 7.36 7.39
N MET A 401 13.76 7.71 8.28
CA MET A 401 12.93 6.73 8.97
C MET A 401 12.03 5.98 8.00
N ALA A 402 11.34 6.68 7.10
CA ALA A 402 10.51 6.05 6.07
C ALA A 402 11.32 5.11 5.18
N TRP A 403 12.56 5.50 4.84
CA TRP A 403 13.43 4.70 3.99
C TRP A 403 13.76 3.33 4.59
N GLN A 404 13.85 3.21 5.93
CA GLN A 404 14.06 1.91 6.57
C GLN A 404 12.87 0.97 6.34
N PHE A 405 11.63 1.49 6.44
CA PHE A 405 10.44 0.71 6.14
C PHE A 405 10.38 0.30 4.67
N PHE A 406 10.70 1.21 3.74
CA PHE A 406 10.72 0.89 2.31
C PHE A 406 11.77 -0.17 1.96
N LYS A 407 12.96 -0.11 2.55
CA LYS A 407 13.99 -1.14 2.36
C LYS A 407 13.52 -2.52 2.84
N THR A 408 12.88 -2.57 4.00
CA THR A 408 12.35 -3.83 4.56
C THR A 408 11.24 -4.41 3.68
N ASP A 409 10.31 -3.55 3.25
CA ASP A 409 9.21 -3.96 2.37
C ASP A 409 9.71 -4.42 1.00
N ARG A 410 10.74 -3.76 0.45
CA ARG A 410 11.42 -4.14 -0.78
C ARG A 410 12.06 -5.51 -0.66
N ALA A 411 12.86 -5.73 0.38
CA ALA A 411 13.53 -7.01 0.60
C ALA A 411 12.51 -8.16 0.69
N LEU A 412 11.39 -7.93 1.37
CA LEU A 412 10.31 -8.91 1.47
C LEU A 412 9.65 -9.17 0.11
N HIS A 413 9.37 -8.13 -0.68
CA HIS A 413 8.78 -8.27 -2.01
C HIS A 413 9.72 -9.02 -2.96
N VAL A 414 10.99 -8.66 -2.99
CA VAL A 414 12.01 -9.31 -3.82
C VAL A 414 12.10 -10.80 -3.47
N SER A 415 12.22 -11.15 -2.19
CA SER A 415 12.35 -12.55 -1.76
C SER A 415 11.10 -13.41 -2.01
N GLN A 416 9.90 -12.80 -1.97
CA GLN A 416 8.65 -13.51 -2.19
C GLN A 416 8.23 -13.60 -3.65
N PHE A 417 8.64 -12.66 -4.49
CA PHE A 417 8.18 -12.57 -5.89
C PHE A 417 9.32 -12.57 -6.89
N CYS A 418 10.23 -11.59 -6.83
CA CYS A 418 11.22 -11.38 -7.90
C CYS A 418 12.24 -12.52 -8.00
N GLU A 419 12.86 -12.89 -6.88
CA GLU A 419 13.85 -13.98 -6.82
C GLU A 419 13.27 -15.32 -7.29
N PRO A 420 12.10 -15.78 -6.78
CA PRO A 420 11.55 -17.05 -7.23
C PRO A 420 11.20 -17.09 -8.72
N VAL A 421 10.78 -15.95 -9.29
CA VAL A 421 10.48 -15.86 -10.73
C VAL A 421 11.77 -15.86 -11.55
N TYR A 422 12.81 -15.13 -11.10
CA TYR A 422 14.13 -15.16 -11.71
C TYR A 422 14.73 -16.59 -11.74
N GLU A 423 14.64 -17.29 -10.61
CA GLU A 423 15.08 -18.69 -10.52
C GLU A 423 14.40 -19.57 -11.58
N ASP A 424 13.10 -19.39 -11.81
CA ASP A 424 12.36 -20.17 -12.81
C ASP A 424 12.84 -19.86 -14.24
N VAL A 425 13.01 -18.58 -14.56
CA VAL A 425 13.46 -18.12 -15.88
C VAL A 425 14.86 -18.65 -16.19
N ILE A 426 15.79 -18.52 -15.26
CA ILE A 426 17.16 -19.01 -15.42
C ILE A 426 17.22 -20.55 -15.43
N THR A 427 16.42 -21.22 -14.60
CA THR A 427 16.33 -22.68 -14.62
C THR A 427 15.85 -23.20 -15.97
N GLU A 428 14.83 -22.57 -16.56
CA GLU A 428 14.35 -22.92 -17.90
C GLU A 428 15.42 -22.65 -18.98
N ALA A 429 16.11 -21.51 -18.90
CA ALA A 429 17.18 -21.14 -19.83
C ALA A 429 18.32 -22.19 -19.81
N ILE A 430 18.70 -22.67 -18.62
CA ILE A 430 19.70 -23.73 -18.48
C ILE A 430 19.17 -25.05 -19.01
N ALA A 431 17.92 -25.42 -18.70
CA ALA A 431 17.30 -26.65 -19.18
C ALA A 431 17.20 -26.71 -20.71
N ARG A 432 16.94 -25.57 -21.35
CA ARG A 432 16.92 -25.43 -22.81
C ARG A 432 18.31 -25.33 -23.46
N GLY A 433 19.38 -25.30 -22.66
CA GLY A 433 20.75 -25.19 -23.16
C GLY A 433 21.15 -23.80 -23.62
N LEU A 434 20.38 -22.75 -23.31
CA LEU A 434 20.68 -21.35 -23.60
C LEU A 434 21.80 -20.81 -22.71
N LEU A 435 21.92 -21.35 -21.49
CA LEU A 435 23.00 -21.06 -20.54
C LEU A 435 23.70 -22.36 -20.14
N LYS A 436 25.00 -22.32 -20.09
CA LYS A 436 25.82 -23.47 -19.64
C LYS A 436 26.07 -23.36 -18.14
N ALA A 437 25.53 -24.28 -17.36
CA ALA A 437 25.70 -24.33 -15.91
C ALA A 437 26.03 -25.74 -15.43
N PRO A 438 27.30 -26.17 -15.50
CA PRO A 438 27.70 -27.51 -15.10
C PRO A 438 27.35 -27.83 -13.64
N GLY A 439 26.67 -28.95 -13.42
CA GLY A 439 26.28 -29.39 -12.09
C GLY A 439 24.99 -28.76 -11.55
N PHE A 440 24.28 -27.94 -12.31
CA PHE A 440 23.09 -27.22 -11.89
C PHE A 440 21.95 -28.14 -11.40
N PHE A 441 21.67 -29.21 -12.13
CA PHE A 441 20.58 -30.15 -11.79
C PHE A 441 21.02 -31.31 -10.88
N THR A 442 22.31 -31.48 -10.64
CA THR A 442 22.86 -32.62 -9.87
C THR A 442 23.33 -32.21 -8.48
N ASP A 443 23.69 -30.95 -8.27
CA ASP A 443 24.23 -30.45 -7.01
C ASP A 443 23.45 -29.21 -6.54
N PRO A 444 22.68 -29.31 -5.46
CA PRO A 444 21.91 -28.18 -4.92
C PRO A 444 22.77 -26.94 -4.56
N LEU A 445 24.01 -27.14 -4.10
CA LEU A 445 24.91 -26.03 -3.75
C LEU A 445 25.41 -25.32 -5.00
N ARG A 446 25.69 -26.06 -6.08
CA ARG A 446 26.01 -25.46 -7.37
C ARG A 446 24.83 -24.77 -7.98
N LYS A 447 23.63 -25.35 -7.88
CA LYS A 447 22.39 -24.68 -8.30
C LYS A 447 22.25 -23.32 -7.64
N GLN A 448 22.41 -23.26 -6.32
CA GLN A 448 22.34 -21.99 -5.58
C GLN A 448 23.44 -21.00 -6.02
N ALA A 449 24.65 -21.50 -6.27
CA ALA A 449 25.76 -20.66 -6.73
C ALA A 449 25.53 -20.02 -8.12
N TRP A 450 24.83 -20.74 -9.03
CA TRP A 450 24.43 -20.21 -10.34
C TRP A 450 23.25 -19.24 -10.28
N LEU A 451 22.36 -19.35 -9.30
CA LEU A 451 21.15 -18.54 -9.17
C LEU A 451 21.33 -17.26 -8.34
N GLY A 452 22.54 -16.99 -7.86
CA GLY A 452 22.83 -15.78 -7.10
C GLY A 452 22.42 -14.53 -7.85
N SER A 453 21.72 -13.63 -7.19
CA SER A 453 21.26 -12.38 -7.78
C SER A 453 21.14 -11.28 -6.73
N THR A 454 21.41 -10.06 -7.14
CA THR A 454 21.21 -8.83 -6.34
C THR A 454 20.16 -7.97 -7.03
N TRP A 455 19.20 -7.44 -6.25
CA TRP A 455 18.09 -6.65 -6.78
C TRP A 455 18.20 -5.20 -6.36
N MET A 456 18.20 -4.31 -7.34
CA MET A 456 18.27 -2.87 -7.13
C MET A 456 16.89 -2.26 -7.40
N GLY A 457 16.38 -1.50 -6.44
CA GLY A 457 15.12 -0.77 -6.58
C GLY A 457 15.34 0.74 -6.60
N PRO A 458 14.27 1.54 -6.43
CA PRO A 458 14.34 2.98 -6.40
C PRO A 458 15.44 3.50 -5.48
N SER A 459 16.13 4.54 -5.91
CA SER A 459 17.18 5.18 -5.13
C SER A 459 16.61 5.96 -3.94
N ARG A 460 17.44 6.14 -2.92
CA ARG A 460 17.08 6.99 -1.79
C ARG A 460 16.93 8.45 -2.26
N PRO A 461 15.83 9.14 -1.92
CA PRO A 461 15.71 10.56 -2.17
C PRO A 461 16.84 11.33 -1.50
N THR A 462 17.50 12.21 -2.23
CA THR A 462 18.53 13.10 -1.68
C THR A 462 18.02 14.53 -1.62
N ILE A 463 18.30 15.21 -0.49
CA ILE A 463 17.94 16.63 -0.31
C ILE A 463 19.17 17.52 -0.59
N ASP A 464 20.38 17.00 -0.34
CA ASP A 464 21.65 17.71 -0.54
C ASP A 464 22.65 16.80 -1.27
N PRO A 465 22.66 16.83 -2.61
CA PRO A 465 23.52 15.95 -3.40
C PRO A 465 25.01 16.13 -3.12
N VAL A 466 25.44 17.37 -2.80
CA VAL A 466 26.85 17.67 -2.57
C VAL A 466 27.34 17.04 -1.27
N LYS A 467 26.58 17.16 -0.19
CA LYS A 467 26.93 16.53 1.10
C LYS A 467 26.94 15.01 1.00
N ASP A 468 25.95 14.45 0.28
CA ASP A 468 25.87 13.02 0.08
C ASP A 468 27.06 12.50 -0.76
N ALA A 469 27.44 13.18 -1.85
CA ALA A 469 28.62 12.85 -2.64
C ALA A 469 29.92 12.91 -1.84
N ASN A 470 30.12 13.95 -1.03
CA ASN A 470 31.29 14.08 -0.15
C ASN A 470 31.33 12.97 0.92
N ALA A 471 30.20 12.54 1.43
CA ALA A 471 30.12 11.41 2.36
C ALA A 471 30.50 10.09 1.68
N ASP A 472 29.97 9.86 0.47
CA ASP A 472 30.25 8.66 -0.31
C ASP A 472 31.73 8.57 -0.72
N GLU A 473 32.37 9.68 -1.09
CA GLU A 473 33.82 9.75 -1.35
C GLU A 473 34.62 9.33 -0.13
N LYS A 474 34.29 9.83 1.06
CA LYS A 474 34.94 9.45 2.30
C LYS A 474 34.74 7.97 2.63
N TYR A 475 33.52 7.44 2.45
CA TYR A 475 33.26 6.02 2.68
C TYR A 475 34.04 5.11 1.73
N LEU A 476 34.19 5.52 0.46
CA LEU A 476 35.04 4.82 -0.50
C LEU A 476 36.51 4.85 -0.06
N ALA A 477 37.03 6.00 0.36
CA ALA A 477 38.39 6.15 0.84
C ALA A 477 38.67 5.30 2.11
N MET A 478 37.67 5.16 2.99
CA MET A 478 37.75 4.30 4.17
C MET A 478 37.60 2.80 3.86
N GLY A 479 37.25 2.42 2.63
CA GLY A 479 37.03 1.03 2.22
C GLY A 479 35.78 0.35 2.83
N VAL A 480 34.84 1.12 3.39
CA VAL A 480 33.62 0.58 4.02
C VAL A 480 32.46 0.41 3.03
N THR A 481 32.62 0.90 1.81
CA THR A 481 31.64 0.74 0.72
C THR A 481 32.34 0.55 -0.63
N THR A 482 31.57 0.21 -1.66
CA THR A 482 32.07 0.03 -3.04
C THR A 482 31.32 0.95 -4.00
N ARG A 483 31.94 1.28 -5.14
CA ARG A 483 31.28 2.05 -6.22
C ARG A 483 29.99 1.36 -6.70
N THR A 484 29.99 0.04 -6.75
CA THR A 484 28.83 -0.77 -7.10
C THR A 484 27.68 -0.53 -6.13
N ARG A 485 27.96 -0.53 -4.82
CA ARG A 485 26.94 -0.29 -3.79
C ARG A 485 26.41 1.14 -3.83
N ILE A 486 27.27 2.13 -4.02
CA ILE A 486 26.85 3.53 -4.16
C ILE A 486 25.96 3.70 -5.41
N ALA A 487 26.35 3.14 -6.56
CA ALA A 487 25.55 3.20 -7.77
C ALA A 487 24.16 2.59 -7.58
N ALA A 488 24.08 1.44 -6.91
CA ALA A 488 22.81 0.78 -6.60
C ALA A 488 21.95 1.58 -5.60
N GLU A 489 22.53 2.04 -4.47
CA GLU A 489 21.79 2.70 -3.39
C GLU A 489 21.42 4.16 -3.72
N ARG A 490 22.28 4.89 -4.46
CA ARG A 490 22.06 6.31 -4.76
C ARG A 490 21.39 6.57 -6.10
N PHE A 491 21.60 5.72 -7.08
CA PHE A 491 21.13 5.94 -8.44
C PHE A 491 20.22 4.82 -8.96
N GLY A 492 20.14 3.69 -8.26
CA GLY A 492 19.31 2.55 -8.68
C GLY A 492 19.82 1.89 -9.96
N VAL A 493 21.13 1.97 -10.24
CA VAL A 493 21.74 1.47 -11.47
C VAL A 493 22.87 0.48 -11.19
N ASP A 494 23.11 -0.43 -12.12
CA ASP A 494 24.28 -1.31 -12.08
C ASP A 494 25.56 -0.54 -12.49
N TYR A 495 26.53 -0.48 -11.59
CA TYR A 495 27.83 0.18 -11.84
C TYR A 495 28.58 -0.40 -13.04
N ARG A 496 28.47 -1.71 -13.29
CA ARG A 496 29.12 -2.34 -14.46
C ARG A 496 28.52 -1.82 -15.77
N ALA A 497 27.20 -1.66 -15.82
CA ALA A 497 26.53 -1.08 -16.99
C ALA A 497 26.94 0.38 -17.23
N VAL A 498 27.01 1.17 -16.14
CA VAL A 498 27.49 2.56 -16.19
C VAL A 498 28.94 2.61 -16.69
N ARG A 499 29.82 1.78 -16.15
CA ARG A 499 31.23 1.71 -16.54
C ARG A 499 31.41 1.37 -18.04
N ARG A 500 30.69 0.34 -18.52
CA ARG A 500 30.71 -0.02 -19.96
C ARG A 500 30.25 1.14 -20.85
N ARG A 501 29.28 1.90 -20.37
CA ARG A 501 28.78 3.07 -21.11
C ARG A 501 29.79 4.20 -21.15
N ILE A 502 30.45 4.51 -20.03
CA ILE A 502 31.52 5.49 -19.94
C ILE A 502 32.69 5.09 -20.86
N GLU A 503 33.10 3.83 -20.86
CA GLU A 503 34.15 3.31 -21.74
C GLU A 503 33.80 3.48 -23.22
N ARG A 504 32.56 3.24 -23.62
CA ARG A 504 32.08 3.49 -24.98
C ARG A 504 32.06 4.98 -25.33
N GLU A 505 31.59 5.81 -24.45
CA GLU A 505 31.57 7.27 -24.65
C GLU A 505 32.99 7.84 -24.77
N SER A 506 33.92 7.36 -23.95
CA SER A 506 35.34 7.75 -24.04
C SER A 506 35.99 7.31 -25.35
N ALA A 507 35.70 6.07 -25.77
CA ALA A 507 36.23 5.54 -27.04
C ALA A 507 35.73 6.32 -28.29
N VAL A 508 34.49 6.83 -28.21
CA VAL A 508 33.94 7.71 -29.27
C VAL A 508 34.56 9.10 -29.22
N ALA A 509 34.82 9.63 -28.00
CA ALA A 509 35.49 10.93 -27.85
C ALA A 509 36.94 10.93 -28.29
N ASP A 510 37.65 9.81 -28.11
CA ASP A 510 39.05 9.63 -28.54
C ASP A 510 39.21 9.33 -30.05
N ASN A 511 38.10 9.11 -30.79
CA ASN A 511 38.12 8.89 -32.24
C ASN A 511 37.30 9.97 -32.98
N PRO A 512 37.88 11.17 -33.20
CA PRO A 512 37.20 12.31 -33.82
C PRO A 512 36.86 12.12 -35.32
N GLN A 513 37.23 10.98 -35.93
CA GLN A 513 36.98 10.74 -37.36
C GLN A 513 35.56 10.18 -37.68
N SER A 514 34.72 9.87 -36.69
CA SER A 514 33.39 9.36 -36.95
C SER A 514 32.27 10.45 -36.94
N SER A 515 32.60 11.71 -36.71
CA SER A 515 31.64 12.83 -36.70
C SER A 515 31.64 13.71 -37.96
N SER A 516 32.30 13.28 -39.05
CA SER A 516 32.14 13.94 -40.35
C SER A 516 30.89 13.43 -41.07
N VAL A 517 29.72 13.69 -40.57
CA VAL A 517 28.56 13.86 -41.42
C VAL A 517 28.74 15.17 -42.13
N SER A 518 29.12 15.09 -43.42
CA SER A 518 29.26 16.19 -44.33
C SER A 518 28.03 17.09 -44.31
N GLU A 519 28.17 18.25 -43.70
CA GLU A 519 27.33 19.40 -44.01
C GLU A 519 27.74 19.91 -45.41
N ASP A 520 27.21 19.29 -46.42
CA ASP A 520 27.24 19.81 -47.78
C ASP A 520 26.07 20.78 -47.96
N VAL A 521 26.19 21.93 -47.32
CA VAL A 521 25.29 23.08 -47.59
C VAL A 521 26.06 24.00 -48.55
N SER A 522 25.87 23.77 -49.84
CA SER A 522 26.23 24.73 -50.89
C SER A 522 25.52 26.08 -50.65
N PRO A 523 26.24 27.19 -50.63
CA PRO A 523 25.59 28.50 -50.51
C PRO A 523 24.89 28.89 -51.81
N ARG A 524 23.60 29.15 -51.79
CA ARG A 524 22.89 29.81 -52.88
C ARG A 524 23.31 31.30 -52.92
N PRO A 525 23.65 31.86 -54.12
CA PRO A 525 24.04 33.26 -54.25
C PRO A 525 22.81 34.21 -54.23
N GLY A 526 22.94 35.25 -53.51
CA GLY A 526 22.48 36.58 -53.47
C GLY A 526 21.10 36.98 -54.04
N ALA A 527 20.33 37.67 -53.23
CA ALA A 527 19.55 38.80 -53.66
C ALA A 527 19.52 39.83 -52.54
N ALA A 528 19.95 41.03 -52.91
CA ALA A 528 20.10 42.21 -52.09
C ALA A 528 18.77 42.88 -51.72
N ASP A 529 18.82 43.57 -50.58
CA ASP A 529 18.06 44.78 -50.20
C ASP A 529 16.65 45.02 -50.74
N GLN A 530 15.72 45.15 -49.86
CA GLN A 530 14.91 46.38 -49.76
C GLN A 530 14.20 46.50 -48.42
N GLU A 531 14.42 47.64 -47.85
CA GLU A 531 13.78 48.21 -46.65
C GLU A 531 12.28 48.51 -46.84
N ARG A 532 11.63 48.60 -45.68
CA ARG A 532 10.44 49.41 -45.33
C ARG A 532 9.06 48.75 -45.44
N GLY A 533 8.37 48.77 -44.31
CA GLY A 533 6.95 49.04 -44.38
C GLY A 533 6.09 48.33 -43.32
N LYS A 534 5.78 49.08 -42.31
CA LYS A 534 4.70 48.94 -41.32
C LYS A 534 3.45 48.18 -41.79
N GLY A 535 2.85 47.40 -40.91
CA GLY A 535 1.43 47.08 -41.01
C GLY A 535 0.91 45.92 -40.14
N ARG A 536 0.21 46.28 -39.10
CA ARG A 536 -0.71 45.44 -38.34
C ARG A 536 -1.60 44.56 -39.23
N ASN A 537 -1.82 43.29 -38.91
CA ASN A 537 -3.17 42.86 -38.54
C ASN A 537 -3.27 41.41 -38.07
N ARG A 538 -4.26 41.21 -37.24
CA ARG A 538 -4.76 40.01 -36.54
C ARG A 538 -5.37 38.97 -37.48
N ARG A 539 -5.55 37.76 -36.88
CA ARG A 539 -6.43 36.60 -37.20
C ARG A 539 -5.70 35.47 -37.94
N GLY A 540 -5.88 34.20 -37.59
CA GLY A 540 -6.93 33.44 -36.97
C GLY A 540 -6.45 31.99 -36.79
N VAL A 541 -6.88 31.40 -35.69
CA VAL A 541 -6.74 29.98 -35.34
C VAL A 541 -7.54 29.13 -36.35
N LYS A 542 -6.92 28.09 -36.92
CA LYS A 542 -7.64 26.99 -37.60
C LYS A 542 -7.46 25.70 -36.81
N LEU A 543 -8.57 25.24 -36.25
CA LEU A 543 -8.78 23.90 -35.69
C LEU A 543 -8.88 22.88 -36.85
N TRP A 544 -8.28 21.72 -36.64
CA TRP A 544 -8.47 20.56 -37.51
C TRP A 544 -9.59 19.66 -36.97
N PRO A 545 -10.41 19.05 -37.82
CA PRO A 545 -11.52 18.21 -37.36
C PRO A 545 -11.09 16.77 -37.10
N VAL A 546 -11.77 16.19 -36.10
CA VAL A 546 -11.77 14.78 -35.73
C VAL A 546 -12.62 13.99 -36.76
N SER A 547 -12.11 12.89 -37.21
CA SER A 547 -12.89 11.78 -37.71
C SER A 547 -12.38 10.47 -37.11
#